data_016e21d9aff25504a53daa22dcfb3114
#
_entry.id   016e21d9aff25504a53daa22dcfb3114
#
_cell.length_a   1.000
_cell.length_b   1.000
_cell.length_c   1.000
_cell.angle_alpha   90.00
_cell.angle_beta   90.00
_cell.angle_gamma   90.00
#
_symmetry.space_group_name_H-M   'P 1'
#
loop_
_entity.id
_entity.type
_entity.pdbx_description
1 polymer ?
#
loop_
_entity_poly.entity_id
_entity_poly.type
_entity_poly.pdbx_seq_one_letter_code
_entity_poly.pdbx_strand_id
1 'polypeptide(L)'
;LTQGMVTRSDALLAEVKAGELEASLAAAQGDLVLVIGRFATALGSPDETTLMLPAALPALDLIRRLHQVPDSALPRADVEAARLGVDAAEGNLRRARATLLPLINSFARYDWNDSSALAGGQPSWTIGVMASWSFFSGGAELADQRAARAQRDGAVAMAEAAEASARLDRAARKNALAVALVTAGINGRAVAQSAEARRIMVRKYEGGLATVTELLEANAIEVRSQLEYAAARYRAILAAAAWRQSLGWDLMTMTILDGETR
;
A
#
# COMPACT_ATOMS: atom_id res chain seq x y z
N LEU A 1 -33.43 -38.75 -18.19
CA LEU A 1 -34.85 -39.23 -18.25
C LEU A 1 -35.00 -40.65 -18.80
N THR A 2 -34.05 -41.13 -19.58
CA THR A 2 -34.14 -42.42 -20.27
C THR A 2 -33.81 -43.67 -19.42
N GLN A 3 -33.33 -43.51 -18.18
CA GLN A 3 -33.00 -44.64 -17.27
C GLN A 3 -33.81 -44.69 -15.99
N GLY A 4 -34.90 -43.91 -15.84
CA GLY A 4 -35.84 -44.05 -14.74
C GLY A 4 -35.37 -43.62 -13.31
N MET A 5 -34.13 -43.12 -13.19
CA MET A 5 -33.56 -42.74 -11.89
C MET A 5 -33.67 -41.24 -11.55
N VAL A 6 -34.10 -40.39 -12.48
CA VAL A 6 -34.19 -38.94 -12.31
C VAL A 6 -35.63 -38.49 -12.47
N THR A 7 -36.19 -37.83 -11.49
CA THR A 7 -37.55 -37.27 -11.59
C THR A 7 -37.54 -35.99 -12.43
N ARG A 8 -38.70 -35.59 -12.97
CA ARG A 8 -38.86 -34.33 -13.69
C ARG A 8 -38.54 -33.13 -12.76
N SER A 9 -38.82 -33.27 -11.48
CA SER A 9 -38.48 -32.27 -10.45
C SER A 9 -36.98 -32.07 -10.33
N ASP A 10 -36.21 -33.17 -10.36
CA ASP A 10 -34.73 -33.10 -10.24
C ASP A 10 -34.10 -32.43 -11.45
N ALA A 11 -34.64 -32.69 -12.66
CA ALA A 11 -34.18 -32.01 -13.87
C ALA A 11 -34.43 -30.49 -13.81
N LEU A 12 -35.65 -30.09 -13.42
CA LEU A 12 -35.99 -28.67 -13.27
C LEU A 12 -35.12 -27.97 -12.21
N LEU A 13 -34.84 -28.64 -11.07
CA LEU A 13 -33.95 -28.08 -10.04
C LEU A 13 -32.53 -27.89 -10.56
N ALA A 14 -32.02 -28.82 -11.35
CA ALA A 14 -30.70 -28.70 -11.98
C ALA A 14 -30.66 -27.55 -13.02
N GLU A 15 -31.72 -27.36 -13.80
CA GLU A 15 -31.85 -26.22 -14.74
C GLU A 15 -31.86 -24.88 -14.00
N VAL A 16 -32.63 -24.74 -12.92
CA VAL A 16 -32.63 -23.53 -12.09
C VAL A 16 -31.22 -23.23 -11.57
N LYS A 17 -30.53 -24.26 -11.07
CA LYS A 17 -29.17 -24.10 -10.54
C LYS A 17 -28.15 -23.73 -11.63
N ALA A 18 -28.29 -24.28 -12.83
CA ALA A 18 -27.47 -23.89 -13.98
C ALA A 18 -27.69 -22.42 -14.35
N GLY A 19 -28.95 -21.95 -14.40
CA GLY A 19 -29.27 -20.53 -14.65
C GLY A 19 -28.71 -19.58 -13.59
N GLU A 20 -28.74 -19.94 -12.30
CA GLU A 20 -28.10 -19.17 -11.23
C GLU A 20 -26.57 -19.04 -11.44
N LEU A 21 -25.92 -20.13 -11.84
CA LEU A 21 -24.48 -20.15 -12.09
C LEU A 21 -24.12 -19.34 -13.36
N GLU A 22 -24.94 -19.41 -14.42
CA GLU A 22 -24.75 -18.60 -15.62
C GLU A 22 -24.87 -17.09 -15.31
N ALA A 23 -25.88 -16.69 -14.53
CA ALA A 23 -26.04 -15.31 -14.08
C ALA A 23 -24.83 -14.86 -13.24
N SER A 24 -24.35 -15.71 -12.34
CA SER A 24 -23.17 -15.43 -11.51
C SER A 24 -21.88 -15.31 -12.33
N LEU A 25 -21.74 -16.14 -13.37
CA LEU A 25 -20.61 -16.05 -14.30
C LEU A 25 -20.64 -14.74 -15.09
N ALA A 26 -21.80 -14.35 -15.61
CA ALA A 26 -21.95 -13.10 -16.33
C ALA A 26 -21.63 -11.88 -15.47
N ALA A 27 -22.08 -11.88 -14.21
CA ALA A 27 -21.73 -10.84 -13.24
C ALA A 27 -20.21 -10.79 -12.98
N ALA A 28 -19.57 -11.92 -12.75
CA ALA A 28 -18.12 -12.01 -12.52
C ALA A 28 -17.30 -11.54 -13.74
N GLN A 29 -17.74 -11.84 -14.94
CA GLN A 29 -17.12 -11.35 -16.19
C GLN A 29 -17.24 -9.81 -16.30
N GLY A 30 -18.41 -9.25 -15.99
CA GLY A 30 -18.61 -7.80 -15.95
C GLY A 30 -17.71 -7.11 -14.91
N ASP A 31 -17.63 -7.67 -13.72
CA ASP A 31 -16.74 -7.17 -12.66
C ASP A 31 -15.27 -7.22 -13.08
N LEU A 32 -14.84 -8.27 -13.76
CA LEU A 32 -13.47 -8.39 -14.25
C LEU A 32 -13.12 -7.25 -15.24
N VAL A 33 -14.00 -6.94 -16.18
CA VAL A 33 -13.81 -5.81 -17.12
C VAL A 33 -13.66 -4.49 -16.35
N LEU A 34 -14.53 -4.24 -15.37
CA LEU A 34 -14.45 -3.02 -14.56
C LEU A 34 -13.16 -2.93 -13.73
N VAL A 35 -12.71 -4.03 -13.16
CA VAL A 35 -11.47 -4.07 -12.37
C VAL A 35 -10.25 -3.85 -13.26
N ILE A 36 -10.21 -4.41 -14.47
CA ILE A 36 -9.14 -4.17 -15.46
C ILE A 36 -9.11 -2.68 -15.83
N GLY A 37 -10.27 -2.06 -16.12
CA GLY A 37 -10.34 -0.63 -16.44
C GLY A 37 -9.88 0.27 -15.27
N ARG A 38 -10.26 -0.05 -14.03
CA ARG A 38 -9.76 0.65 -12.84
C ARG A 38 -8.25 0.50 -12.67
N PHE A 39 -7.71 -0.67 -12.95
CA PHE A 39 -6.28 -0.93 -12.88
C PHE A 39 -5.51 -0.16 -13.96
N ALA A 40 -6.01 -0.15 -15.22
CA ALA A 40 -5.47 0.66 -16.30
C ALA A 40 -5.45 2.16 -15.94
N THR A 41 -6.57 2.66 -15.40
CA THR A 41 -6.68 4.04 -14.94
C THR A 41 -5.66 4.36 -13.83
N ALA A 42 -5.49 3.47 -12.87
CA ALA A 42 -4.52 3.64 -11.77
C ALA A 42 -3.07 3.66 -12.25
N LEU A 43 -2.77 2.96 -13.34
CA LEU A 43 -1.45 2.97 -14.01
C LEU A 43 -1.24 4.17 -14.94
N GLY A 44 -2.29 4.99 -15.17
CA GLY A 44 -2.23 6.08 -16.16
C GLY A 44 -2.18 5.59 -17.61
N SER A 45 -2.54 4.32 -17.86
CA SER A 45 -2.57 3.75 -19.21
C SER A 45 -3.98 3.94 -19.82
N PRO A 46 -4.11 4.61 -20.97
CA PRO A 46 -5.42 4.81 -21.59
C PRO A 46 -5.94 3.54 -22.30
N ASP A 47 -5.07 2.58 -22.63
CA ASP A 47 -5.42 1.37 -23.38
C ASP A 47 -5.49 0.15 -22.47
N GLU A 48 -6.70 -0.34 -22.22
CA GLU A 48 -6.97 -1.57 -21.46
C GLU A 48 -6.39 -2.84 -22.15
N THR A 49 -6.16 -2.78 -23.47
CA THR A 49 -5.72 -3.92 -24.29
C THR A 49 -4.26 -4.31 -24.10
N THR A 50 -3.45 -3.49 -23.45
CA THR A 50 -2.01 -3.73 -23.22
C THR A 50 -1.67 -4.36 -21.87
N LEU A 51 -2.64 -4.54 -20.97
CA LEU A 51 -2.41 -5.12 -19.66
C LEU A 51 -2.33 -6.64 -19.73
N MET A 52 -1.11 -7.16 -19.74
CA MET A 52 -0.87 -8.60 -19.56
C MET A 52 -0.89 -8.94 -18.08
N LEU A 53 -2.01 -9.49 -17.61
CA LEU A 53 -2.12 -10.00 -16.25
C LEU A 53 -1.52 -11.41 -16.18
N PRO A 54 -0.80 -11.76 -15.07
CA PRO A 54 -0.27 -13.09 -14.90
C PRO A 54 -1.42 -14.12 -14.85
N ALA A 55 -1.32 -15.17 -15.65
CA ALA A 55 -2.35 -16.21 -15.74
C ALA A 55 -2.49 -17.05 -14.48
N ALA A 56 -1.47 -17.07 -13.60
CA ALA A 56 -1.46 -17.84 -12.37
C ALA A 56 -0.93 -17.03 -11.19
N LEU A 57 -1.53 -17.24 -10.02
CA LEU A 57 -1.01 -16.69 -8.76
C LEU A 57 0.28 -17.41 -8.34
N PRO A 58 1.25 -16.70 -7.73
CA PRO A 58 2.46 -17.28 -7.18
C PRO A 58 2.17 -18.45 -6.23
N ALA A 59 3.07 -19.43 -6.20
CA ALA A 59 2.96 -20.55 -5.28
C ALA A 59 3.01 -20.07 -3.82
N LEU A 60 2.22 -20.70 -2.95
CA LEU A 60 2.15 -20.33 -1.53
C LEU A 60 3.51 -20.47 -0.82
N ASP A 61 4.34 -21.40 -1.25
CA ASP A 61 5.67 -21.62 -0.69
C ASP A 61 6.65 -20.49 -1.01
N LEU A 62 6.47 -19.80 -2.15
CA LEU A 62 7.22 -18.59 -2.45
C LEU A 62 6.85 -17.48 -1.45
N ILE A 63 5.55 -17.29 -1.19
CA ILE A 63 5.06 -16.29 -0.23
C ILE A 63 5.54 -16.62 1.19
N ARG A 64 5.58 -17.89 1.58
CA ARG A 64 6.14 -18.34 2.87
C ARG A 64 7.62 -18.01 3.03
N ARG A 65 8.43 -18.17 1.97
CA ARG A 65 9.84 -17.76 1.99
C ARG A 65 10.00 -16.26 2.22
N LEU A 66 9.11 -15.45 1.67
CA LEU A 66 9.10 -14.01 1.91
C LEU A 66 8.84 -13.64 3.38
N HIS A 67 8.09 -14.45 4.12
CA HIS A 67 7.86 -14.27 5.55
C HIS A 67 9.11 -14.59 6.41
N GLN A 68 10.01 -15.42 5.90
CA GLN A 68 11.23 -15.85 6.59
C GLN A 68 12.41 -14.88 6.39
N VAL A 69 12.25 -13.84 5.57
CA VAL A 69 13.27 -12.80 5.39
C VAL A 69 13.54 -12.12 6.73
N PRO A 70 14.82 -11.91 7.11
CA PRO A 70 15.17 -11.23 8.35
C PRO A 70 14.47 -9.89 8.49
N ASP A 71 14.11 -9.53 9.71
CA ASP A 71 13.40 -8.30 10.10
C ASP A 71 14.34 -7.07 10.01
N SER A 72 15.23 -7.04 9.00
CA SER A 72 16.11 -5.91 8.72
C SER A 72 15.30 -4.79 8.09
N ALA A 73 14.79 -3.89 8.94
CA ALA A 73 14.08 -2.72 8.47
C ALA A 73 15.06 -1.70 7.89
N LEU A 74 14.76 -1.22 6.69
CA LEU A 74 15.36 -0.01 6.16
C LEU A 74 14.73 1.22 6.82
N PRO A 75 15.42 2.38 6.80
CA PRO A 75 14.81 3.62 7.23
C PRO A 75 13.51 3.88 6.45
N ARG A 76 12.41 4.05 7.16
CA ARG A 76 11.11 4.38 6.52
C ARG A 76 11.09 5.87 6.20
N ALA A 77 10.66 6.21 5.01
CA ALA A 77 10.60 7.60 4.53
C ALA A 77 9.69 8.50 5.39
N ASP A 78 8.60 7.98 5.96
CA ASP A 78 7.72 8.71 6.85
C ASP A 78 8.37 9.03 8.21
N VAL A 79 9.15 8.11 8.76
CA VAL A 79 9.93 8.31 10.00
C VAL A 79 11.07 9.29 9.74
N GLU A 80 11.76 9.15 8.61
CA GLU A 80 12.83 10.06 8.21
C GLU A 80 12.31 11.49 7.98
N ALA A 81 11.16 11.63 7.34
CA ALA A 81 10.50 12.94 7.19
C ALA A 81 10.17 13.58 8.54
N ALA A 82 9.70 12.79 9.51
CA ALA A 82 9.44 13.29 10.86
C ALA A 82 10.73 13.75 11.57
N ARG A 83 11.86 13.04 11.41
CA ARG A 83 13.17 13.43 11.94
C ARG A 83 13.69 14.70 11.30
N LEU A 84 13.60 14.83 9.98
CA LEU A 84 13.95 16.06 9.27
C LEU A 84 13.07 17.23 9.71
N GLY A 85 11.81 16.98 10.11
CA GLY A 85 10.94 17.95 10.74
C GLY A 85 11.49 18.48 12.08
N VAL A 86 12.14 17.61 12.87
CA VAL A 86 12.84 18.03 14.11
C VAL A 86 14.02 18.92 13.75
N ASP A 87 14.84 18.54 12.77
CA ASP A 87 16.01 19.34 12.35
C ASP A 87 15.58 20.73 11.86
N ALA A 88 14.48 20.81 11.11
CA ALA A 88 13.90 22.09 10.67
C ALA A 88 13.43 22.95 11.86
N ALA A 89 12.77 22.34 12.84
CA ALA A 89 12.32 23.04 14.03
C ALA A 89 13.50 23.52 14.91
N GLU A 90 14.58 22.73 14.99
CA GLU A 90 15.83 23.14 15.65
C GLU A 90 16.51 24.31 14.92
N GLY A 91 16.48 24.29 13.58
CA GLY A 91 16.93 25.42 12.76
C GLY A 91 16.15 26.70 13.07
N ASN A 92 14.81 26.61 13.20
CA ASN A 92 13.96 27.71 13.60
C ASN A 92 14.26 28.22 15.02
N LEU A 93 14.52 27.32 15.97
CA LEU A 93 14.92 27.71 17.32
C LEU A 93 16.27 28.43 17.34
N ARG A 94 17.24 27.95 16.55
CA ARG A 94 18.54 28.63 16.37
C ARG A 94 18.37 30.01 15.78
N ARG A 95 17.50 30.17 14.79
CA ARG A 95 17.14 31.47 14.19
C ARG A 95 16.52 32.38 15.22
N ALA A 96 15.54 31.93 16.02
CA ALA A 96 14.89 32.71 17.05
C ALA A 96 15.87 33.17 18.16
N ARG A 97 16.90 32.36 18.44
CA ARG A 97 17.98 32.76 19.37
C ARG A 97 18.92 33.81 18.73
N ALA A 98 19.16 33.70 17.43
CA ALA A 98 20.03 34.63 16.73
C ALA A 98 19.43 36.04 16.59
N THR A 99 18.12 36.22 16.75
CA THR A 99 17.48 37.57 16.76
C THR A 99 17.91 38.44 17.96
N LEU A 100 18.46 37.84 19.02
CA LEU A 100 19.05 38.57 20.14
C LEU A 100 20.45 39.12 19.83
N LEU A 101 21.08 38.72 18.72
CA LEU A 101 22.40 39.18 18.31
C LEU A 101 22.29 40.29 17.26
N PRO A 102 23.29 41.17 17.16
CA PRO A 102 23.34 42.14 16.09
C PRO A 102 23.32 41.45 14.69
N LEU A 103 22.48 41.95 13.81
CA LEU A 103 22.47 41.53 12.40
C LEU A 103 23.50 42.37 11.64
N ILE A 104 24.47 41.69 11.07
CA ILE A 104 25.53 42.29 10.23
C ILE A 104 25.25 41.95 8.77
N ASN A 105 24.98 42.96 7.98
CA ASN A 105 24.77 42.83 6.54
C ASN A 105 25.93 43.51 5.76
N SER A 106 26.46 42.83 4.78
CA SER A 106 27.35 43.44 3.78
C SER A 106 26.56 43.64 2.49
N PHE A 107 26.80 44.76 1.82
CA PHE A 107 26.18 45.04 0.53
C PHE A 107 27.21 45.60 -0.43
N ALA A 108 27.02 45.31 -1.71
CA ALA A 108 27.72 45.90 -2.81
C ALA A 108 26.68 46.32 -3.85
N ARG A 109 26.72 47.55 -4.24
CA ARG A 109 25.84 48.13 -5.26
C ARG A 109 26.70 48.69 -6.39
N TYR A 110 26.30 48.41 -7.60
CA TYR A 110 26.84 49.01 -8.80
C TYR A 110 25.71 49.76 -9.52
N ASP A 111 25.86 51.06 -9.66
CA ASP A 111 24.88 51.94 -10.29
C ASP A 111 25.48 52.54 -11.53
N TRP A 112 24.74 52.52 -12.63
CA TRP A 112 25.06 53.23 -13.86
C TRP A 112 24.06 54.36 -14.04
N ASN A 113 24.51 55.60 -13.65
CA ASN A 113 23.64 56.76 -13.69
C ASN A 113 24.02 57.63 -14.86
N ASP A 114 23.06 57.96 -15.71
CA ASP A 114 23.17 58.95 -16.75
C ASP A 114 22.30 60.15 -16.37
N SER A 115 22.90 61.33 -16.33
CA SER A 115 22.21 62.58 -16.06
C SER A 115 21.55 63.18 -17.28
N SER A 116 21.81 62.62 -18.48
CA SER A 116 21.21 63.02 -19.76
C SER A 116 21.02 61.79 -20.65
N ALA A 117 19.86 61.69 -21.27
CA ALA A 117 19.47 60.52 -22.10
C ALA A 117 20.37 60.23 -23.33
N LEU A 118 21.43 61.01 -23.53
CA LEU A 118 22.32 60.99 -24.74
C LEU A 118 23.82 61.05 -24.42
N ALA A 119 24.27 61.17 -23.20
CA ALA A 119 25.69 61.23 -22.83
C ALA A 119 26.05 60.05 -21.91
N GLY A 120 27.17 59.38 -22.23
CA GLY A 120 27.58 58.13 -21.53
C GLY A 120 27.64 58.25 -20.02
N GLY A 121 26.82 57.42 -19.35
CA GLY A 121 26.70 57.40 -17.90
C GLY A 121 28.00 57.08 -17.18
N GLN A 122 28.15 57.61 -15.97
CA GLN A 122 29.31 57.32 -15.11
C GLN A 122 29.00 56.14 -14.21
N PRO A 123 29.81 55.08 -14.18
CA PRO A 123 29.64 53.99 -13.24
C PRO A 123 29.99 54.45 -11.82
N SER A 124 29.15 54.12 -10.89
CA SER A 124 29.44 54.26 -9.45
C SER A 124 29.27 52.93 -8.74
N TRP A 125 30.08 52.66 -7.75
CA TRP A 125 29.96 51.48 -6.92
C TRP A 125 30.04 51.87 -5.45
N THR A 126 29.26 51.19 -4.65
CA THR A 126 29.21 51.36 -3.21
C THR A 126 29.35 50.02 -2.55
N ILE A 127 30.32 49.89 -1.66
CA ILE A 127 30.46 48.70 -0.80
C ILE A 127 30.31 49.18 0.64
N GLY A 128 29.54 48.43 1.44
CA GLY A 128 29.35 48.80 2.84
C GLY A 128 29.03 47.65 3.72
N VAL A 129 29.15 47.84 5.00
CA VAL A 129 28.71 46.91 6.04
C VAL A 129 27.78 47.70 6.95
N MET A 130 26.63 47.11 7.25
CA MET A 130 25.64 47.71 8.12
C MET A 130 25.37 46.73 9.28
N ALA A 131 25.48 47.20 10.55
CA ALA A 131 25.10 46.47 11.71
C ALA A 131 23.79 47.07 12.28
N SER A 132 22.79 46.24 12.47
CA SER A 132 21.54 46.64 13.13
C SER A 132 21.29 45.74 14.34
N TRP A 133 20.92 46.34 15.45
CA TRP A 133 20.65 45.63 16.67
C TRP A 133 19.46 46.23 17.39
N SER A 134 18.44 45.39 17.65
CA SER A 134 17.30 45.74 18.48
C SER A 134 17.51 45.16 19.87
N PHE A 135 17.91 45.94 20.83
CA PHE A 135 18.15 45.48 22.21
C PHE A 135 16.91 45.45 23.08
N PHE A 136 15.78 45.99 22.63
CA PHE A 136 14.50 45.90 23.33
C PHE A 136 13.31 46.12 22.39
N SER A 137 12.47 45.09 22.27
CA SER A 137 11.22 45.13 21.50
C SER A 137 10.02 44.65 22.35
N GLY A 138 9.98 45.07 23.61
CA GLY A 138 8.88 44.72 24.51
C GLY A 138 8.83 43.24 24.94
N GLY A 139 9.94 42.51 24.78
CA GLY A 139 10.01 41.07 25.13
C GLY A 139 9.55 40.11 24.01
N ALA A 140 9.31 40.63 22.81
CA ALA A 140 8.85 39.82 21.68
C ALA A 140 9.85 38.69 21.34
N GLU A 141 11.17 38.96 21.34
CA GLU A 141 12.21 37.98 21.04
C GLU A 141 12.20 36.78 22.03
N LEU A 142 11.94 37.07 23.31
CA LEU A 142 11.83 36.02 24.33
C LEU A 142 10.56 35.18 24.15
N ALA A 143 9.46 35.82 23.74
CA ALA A 143 8.23 35.10 23.39
C ALA A 143 8.42 34.22 22.16
N ASP A 144 9.08 34.73 21.10
CA ASP A 144 9.40 33.98 19.89
C ASP A 144 10.32 32.79 20.18
N GLN A 145 11.31 32.98 21.06
CA GLN A 145 12.15 31.85 21.49
C GLN A 145 11.35 30.76 22.22
N ARG A 146 10.43 31.15 23.10
CA ARG A 146 9.58 30.20 23.83
C ARG A 146 8.67 29.46 22.85
N ALA A 147 8.09 30.16 21.87
CA ALA A 147 7.26 29.59 20.83
C ALA A 147 8.06 28.62 19.96
N ALA A 148 9.26 29.00 19.49
CA ALA A 148 10.13 28.14 18.71
C ALA A 148 10.61 26.91 19.49
N ARG A 149 10.84 27.03 20.80
CA ARG A 149 11.16 25.89 21.67
C ARG A 149 9.96 24.93 21.76
N ALA A 150 8.75 25.44 21.99
CA ALA A 150 7.55 24.62 22.04
C ALA A 150 7.29 23.90 20.70
N GLN A 151 7.53 24.57 19.57
CA GLN A 151 7.45 23.97 18.24
C GLN A 151 8.46 22.83 18.07
N ARG A 152 9.71 23.01 18.51
CA ARG A 152 10.72 21.95 18.46
C ARG A 152 10.32 20.76 19.33
N ASP A 153 9.86 21.00 20.55
CA ASP A 153 9.41 19.96 21.47
C ASP A 153 8.20 19.19 20.88
N GLY A 154 7.27 19.90 20.24
CA GLY A 154 6.18 19.29 19.47
C GLY A 154 6.66 18.42 18.29
N ALA A 155 7.67 18.90 17.53
CA ALA A 155 8.26 18.13 16.44
C ALA A 155 8.94 16.85 16.95
N VAL A 156 9.65 16.90 18.08
CA VAL A 156 10.23 15.72 18.73
C VAL A 156 9.16 14.70 19.10
N ALA A 157 8.08 15.16 19.76
CA ALA A 157 6.97 14.26 20.11
C ALA A 157 6.30 13.63 18.88
N MET A 158 6.17 14.37 17.78
CA MET A 158 5.66 13.84 16.51
C MET A 158 6.61 12.78 15.91
N ALA A 159 7.92 12.98 15.98
CA ALA A 159 8.90 12.00 15.49
C ALA A 159 8.86 10.70 16.33
N GLU A 160 8.78 10.83 17.65
CA GLU A 160 8.62 9.68 18.55
C GLU A 160 7.31 8.91 18.28
N ALA A 161 6.21 9.64 18.04
CA ALA A 161 4.93 9.04 17.68
C ALA A 161 4.98 8.32 16.33
N ALA A 162 5.67 8.90 15.32
CA ALA A 162 5.89 8.27 14.02
C ALA A 162 6.69 6.99 14.15
N GLU A 163 7.76 6.97 14.96
CA GLU A 163 8.55 5.77 15.23
C GLU A 163 7.74 4.69 15.95
N ALA A 164 6.93 5.06 16.94
CA ALA A 164 6.06 4.13 17.66
C ALA A 164 5.00 3.52 16.72
N SER A 165 4.38 4.36 15.89
CA SER A 165 3.41 3.94 14.88
C SER A 165 4.03 3.00 13.84
N ALA A 166 5.25 3.29 13.37
CA ALA A 166 5.98 2.44 12.44
C ALA A 166 6.31 1.07 13.03
N ARG A 167 6.68 1.01 14.32
CA ARG A 167 6.89 -0.28 15.03
C ARG A 167 5.61 -1.08 15.13
N LEU A 168 4.50 -0.44 15.51
CA LEU A 168 3.19 -1.10 15.61
C LEU A 168 2.70 -1.59 14.25
N ASP A 169 2.78 -0.74 13.21
CA ASP A 169 2.38 -1.12 11.84
C ASP A 169 3.17 -2.34 11.36
N ARG A 170 4.48 -2.36 11.58
CA ARG A 170 5.33 -3.50 11.25
C ARG A 170 4.87 -4.79 11.95
N ALA A 171 4.62 -4.74 13.25
CA ALA A 171 4.14 -5.89 13.99
C ALA A 171 2.76 -6.37 13.49
N ALA A 172 1.85 -5.43 13.21
CA ALA A 172 0.52 -5.73 12.68
C ALA A 172 0.59 -6.38 11.29
N ARG A 173 1.41 -5.86 10.36
CA ARG A 173 1.58 -6.42 9.01
C ARG A 173 2.22 -7.81 9.04
N LYS A 174 3.21 -8.03 9.91
CA LYS A 174 3.81 -9.36 10.10
C LYS A 174 2.78 -10.39 10.57
N ASN A 175 1.97 -10.02 11.55
CA ASN A 175 0.89 -10.87 12.04
C ASN A 175 -0.18 -11.13 10.97
N ALA A 176 -0.58 -10.10 10.22
CA ALA A 176 -1.55 -10.24 9.13
C ALA A 176 -1.05 -11.22 8.06
N LEU A 177 0.23 -11.18 7.70
CA LEU A 177 0.84 -12.14 6.77
C LEU A 177 0.82 -13.55 7.34
N ALA A 178 1.18 -13.76 8.61
CA ALA A 178 1.14 -15.06 9.25
C ALA A 178 -0.28 -15.65 9.23
N VAL A 179 -1.29 -14.87 9.57
CA VAL A 179 -2.70 -15.28 9.54
C VAL A 179 -3.13 -15.61 8.10
N ALA A 180 -2.78 -14.79 7.13
CA ALA A 180 -3.14 -15.03 5.73
C ALA A 180 -2.54 -16.33 5.18
N LEU A 181 -1.28 -16.64 5.54
CA LEU A 181 -0.62 -17.89 5.15
C LEU A 181 -1.28 -19.12 5.78
N VAL A 182 -1.65 -19.04 7.05
CA VAL A 182 -2.39 -20.12 7.75
C VAL A 182 -3.76 -20.34 7.10
N THR A 183 -4.50 -19.25 6.84
CA THR A 183 -5.82 -19.30 6.21
C THR A 183 -5.74 -19.91 4.81
N ALA A 184 -4.76 -19.50 3.98
CA ALA A 184 -4.55 -20.08 2.65
C ALA A 184 -4.21 -21.58 2.74
N GLY A 185 -3.43 -22.00 3.72
CA GLY A 185 -3.12 -23.41 3.95
C GLY A 185 -4.35 -24.23 4.36
N ILE A 186 -5.24 -23.68 5.20
CA ILE A 186 -6.51 -24.32 5.60
C ILE A 186 -7.42 -24.47 4.37
N ASN A 187 -7.63 -23.41 3.62
CA ASN A 187 -8.48 -23.42 2.44
C ASN A 187 -7.93 -24.35 1.33
N GLY A 188 -6.61 -24.46 1.20
CA GLY A 188 -6.00 -25.42 0.28
C GLY A 188 -6.31 -26.88 0.65
N ARG A 189 -6.36 -27.23 1.93
CA ARG A 189 -6.81 -28.56 2.37
C ARG A 189 -8.31 -28.75 2.16
N ALA A 190 -9.13 -27.70 2.39
CA ALA A 190 -10.56 -27.76 2.15
C ALA A 190 -10.91 -28.06 0.68
N VAL A 191 -10.12 -27.53 -0.29
CA VAL A 191 -10.29 -27.89 -1.72
C VAL A 191 -10.11 -29.39 -1.95
N ALA A 192 -9.06 -30.00 -1.42
CA ALA A 192 -8.82 -31.44 -1.58
C ALA A 192 -9.93 -32.28 -0.92
N GLN A 193 -10.40 -31.86 0.26
CA GLN A 193 -11.46 -32.54 0.99
C GLN A 193 -12.82 -32.43 0.29
N SER A 194 -13.17 -31.24 -0.23
CA SER A 194 -14.44 -31.05 -0.96
C SER A 194 -14.46 -31.75 -2.31
N ALA A 195 -13.33 -31.81 -3.02
CA ALA A 195 -13.23 -32.58 -4.26
C ALA A 195 -13.43 -34.09 -4.02
N GLU A 196 -12.84 -34.66 -2.95
CA GLU A 196 -13.05 -36.03 -2.58
C GLU A 196 -14.49 -36.31 -2.13
N ALA A 197 -15.07 -35.41 -1.33
CA ALA A 197 -16.48 -35.49 -0.92
C ALA A 197 -17.42 -35.52 -2.12
N ARG A 198 -17.19 -34.62 -3.10
CA ARG A 198 -17.95 -34.63 -4.37
C ARG A 198 -17.75 -35.94 -5.13
N ARG A 199 -16.52 -36.44 -5.24
CA ARG A 199 -16.23 -37.72 -5.91
C ARG A 199 -17.01 -38.89 -5.29
N ILE A 200 -17.09 -38.94 -3.97
CA ILE A 200 -17.89 -39.94 -3.25
C ILE A 200 -19.39 -39.73 -3.54
N MET A 201 -19.85 -38.48 -3.54
CA MET A 201 -21.26 -38.16 -3.76
C MET A 201 -21.72 -38.52 -5.18
N VAL A 202 -20.87 -38.30 -6.21
CA VAL A 202 -21.14 -38.73 -7.58
C VAL A 202 -21.39 -40.23 -7.63
N ARG A 203 -20.52 -41.05 -7.00
CA ARG A 203 -20.69 -42.53 -6.98
C ARG A 203 -21.97 -42.98 -6.26
N LYS A 204 -22.31 -42.31 -5.15
CA LYS A 204 -23.56 -42.59 -4.42
C LYS A 204 -24.78 -42.28 -5.28
N TYR A 205 -24.75 -41.14 -5.99
CA TYR A 205 -25.84 -40.76 -6.89
C TYR A 205 -25.97 -41.73 -8.06
N GLU A 206 -24.89 -42.14 -8.68
CA GLU A 206 -24.86 -43.15 -9.75
C GLU A 206 -25.39 -44.49 -9.27
N GLY A 207 -25.14 -44.84 -8.01
CA GLY A 207 -25.68 -46.04 -7.36
C GLY A 207 -27.11 -45.92 -6.80
N GLY A 208 -27.78 -44.80 -7.00
CA GLY A 208 -29.12 -44.50 -6.47
C GLY A 208 -29.21 -44.34 -4.95
N LEU A 209 -28.03 -44.09 -4.29
CA LEU A 209 -27.91 -43.97 -2.82
C LEU A 209 -27.85 -42.50 -2.36
N ALA A 210 -27.94 -41.55 -3.29
CA ALA A 210 -27.97 -40.11 -3.01
C ALA A 210 -28.94 -39.39 -3.94
N THR A 211 -29.47 -38.28 -3.51
CA THR A 211 -30.37 -37.40 -4.28
C THR A 211 -29.58 -36.43 -5.17
N VAL A 212 -30.22 -35.88 -6.20
CA VAL A 212 -29.64 -34.83 -7.02
C VAL A 212 -29.31 -33.57 -6.21
N THR A 213 -30.12 -33.26 -5.20
CA THR A 213 -29.87 -32.13 -4.30
C THR A 213 -28.58 -32.28 -3.54
N GLU A 214 -28.30 -33.45 -2.98
CA GLU A 214 -27.06 -33.74 -2.27
C GLU A 214 -25.84 -33.66 -3.21
N LEU A 215 -25.99 -34.10 -4.45
CA LEU A 215 -24.92 -33.96 -5.45
C LEU A 215 -24.66 -32.49 -5.83
N LEU A 216 -25.71 -31.70 -6.05
CA LEU A 216 -25.59 -30.27 -6.35
C LEU A 216 -24.97 -29.51 -5.18
N GLU A 217 -25.34 -29.86 -3.93
CA GLU A 217 -24.73 -29.27 -2.73
C GLU A 217 -23.23 -29.60 -2.64
N ALA A 218 -22.83 -30.85 -2.87
CA ALA A 218 -21.43 -31.23 -2.90
C ALA A 218 -20.62 -30.48 -3.98
N ASN A 219 -21.20 -30.29 -5.16
CA ASN A 219 -20.61 -29.45 -6.22
C ASN A 219 -20.45 -27.99 -5.78
N ALA A 220 -21.49 -27.41 -5.15
CA ALA A 220 -21.46 -26.03 -4.68
C ALA A 220 -20.39 -25.82 -3.61
N ILE A 221 -20.21 -26.78 -2.68
CA ILE A 221 -19.17 -26.76 -1.66
C ILE A 221 -17.77 -26.79 -2.29
N GLU A 222 -17.54 -27.65 -3.29
CA GLU A 222 -16.25 -27.72 -4.00
C GLU A 222 -15.92 -26.39 -4.70
N VAL A 223 -16.85 -25.85 -5.47
CA VAL A 223 -16.67 -24.56 -6.16
C VAL A 223 -16.38 -23.44 -5.16
N ARG A 224 -17.15 -23.37 -4.07
CA ARG A 224 -16.92 -22.38 -3.00
C ARG A 224 -15.53 -22.54 -2.39
N SER A 225 -15.09 -23.77 -2.09
CA SER A 225 -13.76 -24.02 -1.53
C SER A 225 -12.65 -23.58 -2.46
N GLN A 226 -12.79 -23.78 -3.78
CA GLN A 226 -11.84 -23.33 -4.79
C GLN A 226 -11.76 -21.80 -4.85
N LEU A 227 -12.90 -21.11 -4.83
CA LEU A 227 -12.96 -19.64 -4.81
C LEU A 227 -12.36 -19.06 -3.53
N GLU A 228 -12.67 -19.63 -2.38
CA GLU A 228 -12.12 -19.21 -1.09
C GLU A 228 -10.61 -19.42 -1.03
N TYR A 229 -10.10 -20.52 -1.59
CA TYR A 229 -8.67 -20.75 -1.66
C TYR A 229 -7.96 -19.74 -2.59
N ALA A 230 -8.52 -19.46 -3.78
CA ALA A 230 -7.99 -18.43 -4.66
C ALA A 230 -7.95 -17.05 -3.98
N ALA A 231 -9.05 -16.67 -3.32
CA ALA A 231 -9.12 -15.42 -2.57
C ALA A 231 -8.12 -15.37 -1.40
N ALA A 232 -7.93 -16.48 -0.68
CA ALA A 232 -6.97 -16.56 0.43
C ALA A 232 -5.52 -16.46 -0.06
N ARG A 233 -5.18 -17.07 -1.21
CA ARG A 233 -3.86 -16.90 -1.84
C ARG A 233 -3.60 -15.44 -2.22
N TYR A 234 -4.57 -14.78 -2.82
CA TYR A 234 -4.45 -13.37 -3.18
C TYR A 234 -4.26 -12.48 -1.96
N ARG A 235 -5.03 -12.72 -0.88
CA ARG A 235 -4.85 -12.01 0.40
C ARG A 235 -3.45 -12.22 0.98
N ALA A 236 -2.88 -13.42 0.86
CA ALA A 236 -1.52 -13.70 1.32
C ALA A 236 -0.47 -12.91 0.51
N ILE A 237 -0.65 -12.76 -0.80
CA ILE A 237 0.21 -11.93 -1.66
C ILE A 237 0.15 -10.46 -1.21
N LEU A 238 -1.05 -9.91 -1.03
CA LEU A 238 -1.23 -8.54 -0.57
C LEU A 238 -0.62 -8.32 0.82
N ALA A 239 -0.81 -9.27 1.73
CA ALA A 239 -0.22 -9.20 3.06
C ALA A 239 1.32 -9.24 3.02
N ALA A 240 1.91 -10.04 2.12
CA ALA A 240 3.35 -10.08 1.92
C ALA A 240 3.89 -8.76 1.36
N ALA A 241 3.20 -8.16 0.39
CA ALA A 241 3.55 -6.84 -0.13
C ALA A 241 3.47 -5.75 0.95
N ALA A 242 2.37 -5.73 1.73
CA ALA A 242 2.19 -4.79 2.84
C ALA A 242 3.23 -4.99 3.95
N TRP A 243 3.60 -6.22 4.26
CA TRP A 243 4.68 -6.52 5.19
C TRP A 243 6.01 -5.93 4.74
N ARG A 244 6.39 -6.15 3.47
CA ARG A 244 7.64 -5.60 2.93
C ARG A 244 7.64 -4.08 2.88
N GLN A 245 6.54 -3.46 2.50
CA GLN A 245 6.39 -2.01 2.55
C GLN A 245 6.62 -1.48 3.98
N SER A 246 6.12 -2.18 5.01
CA SER A 246 6.32 -1.79 6.40
C SER A 246 7.78 -1.89 6.88
N LEU A 247 8.62 -2.65 6.17
CA LEU A 247 10.07 -2.72 6.38
C LEU A 247 10.85 -1.59 5.69
N GLY A 248 10.18 -0.71 4.96
CA GLY A 248 10.81 0.36 4.18
C GLY A 248 11.33 -0.10 2.80
N TRP A 249 10.98 -1.31 2.36
CA TRP A 249 11.40 -1.82 1.07
C TRP A 249 10.54 -1.20 -0.04
N ASP A 250 11.20 -0.74 -1.10
CA ASP A 250 10.50 -0.24 -2.28
C ASP A 250 9.90 -1.42 -3.05
N LEU A 251 8.59 -1.37 -3.27
CA LEU A 251 7.87 -2.39 -4.06
C LEU A 251 8.27 -2.38 -5.54
N MET A 252 8.79 -1.25 -6.05
CA MET A 252 9.21 -1.11 -7.46
C MET A 252 10.51 -1.87 -7.76
N THR A 253 11.35 -2.14 -6.77
CA THR A 253 12.59 -2.91 -6.93
C THR A 253 12.39 -4.41 -6.80
N MET A 254 11.14 -4.85 -6.63
CA MET A 254 10.84 -6.23 -6.31
C MET A 254 10.17 -6.96 -7.46
N THR A 255 10.92 -7.82 -8.09
CA THR A 255 10.38 -8.91 -8.87
C THR A 255 9.86 -9.99 -7.91
N ILE A 256 8.63 -9.82 -7.41
CA ILE A 256 7.95 -10.82 -6.55
C ILE A 256 7.78 -12.16 -7.28
N LEU A 257 7.86 -12.13 -8.61
CA LEU A 257 7.52 -13.24 -9.49
C LEU A 257 8.71 -14.10 -9.94
N ASP A 258 9.94 -13.59 -9.89
CA ASP A 258 11.07 -14.27 -10.52
C ASP A 258 11.94 -15.11 -9.59
N GLY A 259 11.56 -15.36 -8.34
CA GLY A 259 12.24 -16.36 -7.49
C GLY A 259 13.77 -16.23 -7.33
N GLU A 260 14.39 -15.24 -7.97
CA GLU A 260 15.81 -14.96 -7.94
C GLU A 260 16.11 -13.85 -6.96
N THR A 261 16.54 -14.24 -5.79
CA THR A 261 17.30 -13.38 -4.89
C THR A 261 18.67 -13.16 -5.52
N ARG A 262 18.95 -11.98 -6.02
CA ARG A 262 20.31 -11.46 -6.10
C ARG A 262 20.68 -10.75 -4.82
#